data_52fa6c2f17342d30ae2680f5b54f0f9f
#
_entry.id   52fa6c2f17342d30ae2680f5b54f0f9f
#
_cell.length_a   1.000
_cell.length_b   1.000
_cell.length_c   1.000
_cell.angle_alpha   90.00
_cell.angle_beta   90.00
_cell.angle_gamma   90.00
#
_symmetry.space_group_name_H-M   'P 1'
#
loop_
_entity.id
_entity.type
_entity.pdbx_description
1 polymer ?
#
loop_
_entity_poly.entity_id
_entity_poly.type
_entity_poly.pdbx_seq_one_letter_code
_entity_poly.pdbx_strand_id
1 'polypeptide(L)'
;MEESKKNKMWMIISIVAIIVIIVLAVMLINNNNKGSDGKLEKTGSKAKKADIKIRKSETETINYTEFNNGLFKMKIPEGWKVDVLGDYIHYTIKVYDPQRPTYQFFLNLKTEGYNKSEAAKAFQKRYYPDSMFAKTAVLADKTTEGFYKIFNELGPLNNTAAFTFPTLTDFTVVENLGESPIGGDILRATFKDENGKDAEGLFIAYVYDPGPYYVYENIVSGNQIDIYYLSVYDAIFITAPKDEFVNWEGTLNTIAGSLEFTDAFMNGFNSQQDAVMKEFQNVRSICNQISDGIMDSWAKRSASYDIMSQKQSDATLGYERVYDTENGDIYKAYNGFTDDYDGERYKPVTDDMYTQKTYGYIEK
;
A
#
# COMPACT_ATOMS: atom_id res chain seq x y z
N MET A 1 -38.84 3.22 -10.13
CA MET A 1 -37.79 3.87 -10.94
C MET A 1 -37.35 5.23 -10.38
N GLU A 2 -38.20 5.97 -9.72
CA GLU A 2 -37.89 7.27 -9.08
C GLU A 2 -37.12 7.12 -7.73
N GLU A 3 -37.48 6.12 -6.94
CA GLU A 3 -36.78 5.81 -5.66
C GLU A 3 -35.32 5.40 -5.86
N SER A 4 -35.03 4.65 -6.91
CA SER A 4 -33.66 4.26 -7.28
C SER A 4 -32.80 5.46 -7.70
N LYS A 5 -33.38 6.46 -8.37
CA LYS A 5 -32.68 7.72 -8.73
C LYS A 5 -32.41 8.59 -7.50
N LYS A 6 -33.33 8.61 -6.54
CA LYS A 6 -33.20 9.38 -5.31
C LYS A 6 -32.11 8.80 -4.40
N ASN A 7 -32.06 7.47 -4.28
CA ASN A 7 -30.99 6.79 -3.52
C ASN A 7 -29.61 6.98 -4.14
N LYS A 8 -29.51 6.95 -5.49
CA LYS A 8 -28.26 7.26 -6.21
C LYS A 8 -27.77 8.69 -5.99
N MET A 9 -28.70 9.64 -5.99
CA MET A 9 -28.37 11.06 -5.77
C MET A 9 -27.91 11.31 -4.35
N TRP A 10 -28.50 10.66 -3.34
CA TRP A 10 -28.06 10.74 -1.94
C TRP A 10 -26.69 10.08 -1.74
N MET A 11 -26.40 8.97 -2.40
CA MET A 11 -25.11 8.30 -2.33
C MET A 11 -23.98 9.14 -2.95
N ILE A 12 -24.24 9.78 -4.10
CA ILE A 12 -23.28 10.70 -4.74
C ILE A 12 -23.04 11.94 -3.86
N ILE A 13 -24.09 12.50 -3.26
CA ILE A 13 -23.98 13.65 -2.33
C ILE A 13 -23.19 13.26 -1.09
N SER A 14 -23.35 12.04 -0.56
CA SER A 14 -22.60 11.55 0.58
C SER A 14 -21.12 11.39 0.27
N ILE A 15 -20.79 10.88 -0.90
CA ILE A 15 -19.38 10.72 -1.33
C ILE A 15 -18.71 12.10 -1.52
N VAL A 16 -19.38 13.05 -2.13
CA VAL A 16 -18.87 14.43 -2.29
C VAL A 16 -18.74 15.13 -0.93
N ALA A 17 -19.69 14.91 0.00
CA ALA A 17 -19.60 15.47 1.35
C ALA A 17 -18.41 14.90 2.16
N ILE A 18 -18.11 13.62 2.02
CA ILE A 18 -16.95 12.97 2.66
C ILE A 18 -15.65 13.53 2.13
N ILE A 19 -15.54 13.74 0.81
CA ILE A 19 -14.35 14.35 0.19
C ILE A 19 -14.17 15.80 0.69
N VAL A 20 -15.22 16.58 0.80
CA VAL A 20 -15.18 17.95 1.33
C VAL A 20 -14.78 17.97 2.81
N ILE A 21 -15.28 17.03 3.63
CA ILE A 21 -14.92 16.93 5.05
C ILE A 21 -13.45 16.55 5.22
N ILE A 22 -12.92 15.66 4.39
CA ILE A 22 -11.50 15.28 4.42
C ILE A 22 -10.62 16.48 4.03
N VAL A 23 -10.98 17.23 3.01
CA VAL A 23 -10.24 18.45 2.59
C VAL A 23 -10.29 19.53 3.67
N LEU A 24 -11.43 19.72 4.32
CA LEU A 24 -11.58 20.70 5.42
C LEU A 24 -10.82 20.28 6.69
N ALA A 25 -10.81 18.99 7.01
CA ALA A 25 -10.03 18.47 8.15
C ALA A 25 -8.52 18.66 7.93
N VAL A 26 -8.03 18.45 6.70
CA VAL A 26 -6.63 18.68 6.32
C VAL A 26 -6.28 20.18 6.39
N MET A 27 -7.18 21.08 5.98
CA MET A 27 -6.96 22.53 6.08
C MET A 27 -6.92 23.01 7.55
N LEU A 28 -7.73 22.42 8.43
CA LEU A 28 -7.75 22.77 9.87
C LEU A 28 -6.47 22.32 10.59
N ILE A 29 -5.93 21.14 10.25
CA ILE A 29 -4.68 20.63 10.83
C ILE A 29 -3.49 21.45 10.38
N ASN A 30 -3.47 21.91 9.11
CA ASN A 30 -2.38 22.73 8.56
C ASN A 30 -2.34 24.15 9.13
N ASN A 31 -3.46 24.65 9.68
CA ASN A 31 -3.51 25.99 10.29
C ASN A 31 -3.04 26.02 11.76
N ASN A 32 -2.95 24.88 12.44
CA ASN A 32 -2.53 24.79 13.83
C ASN A 32 -1.01 24.60 14.03
N ASN A 33 -0.23 24.41 12.95
CA ASN A 33 1.22 24.17 13.04
C ASN A 33 2.10 25.39 12.74
N LYS A 34 1.55 26.62 12.84
CA LYS A 34 2.38 27.83 12.82
C LYS A 34 2.68 28.28 14.24
N GLY A 35 3.87 27.94 14.74
CA GLY A 35 4.49 28.64 15.86
C GLY A 35 5.26 27.74 16.82
N SER A 36 6.58 27.70 16.68
CA SER A 36 7.52 27.81 17.80
C SER A 36 8.98 27.83 17.29
N ASP A 37 9.53 29.03 17.14
CA ASP A 37 10.96 29.24 16.97
C ASP A 37 11.66 29.12 18.33
N GLY A 38 12.50 28.09 18.50
CA GLY A 38 13.43 27.98 19.61
C GLY A 38 14.88 28.16 19.12
N LYS A 39 15.48 29.29 19.41
CA LYS A 39 16.90 29.57 19.19
C LYS A 39 17.76 28.73 20.15
N LEU A 40 18.70 27.96 19.61
CA LEU A 40 19.82 27.36 20.35
C LEU A 40 21.11 28.09 20.02
N GLU A 41 21.83 28.57 21.06
CA GLU A 41 23.12 29.25 20.95
C GLU A 41 24.24 28.22 20.60
N LYS A 42 25.12 28.67 19.69
CA LYS A 42 26.28 27.88 19.21
C LYS A 42 27.51 28.20 20.04
N THR A 43 28.18 27.17 20.56
CA THR A 43 29.58 27.22 20.98
C THR A 43 30.42 26.51 19.91
N GLY A 44 31.28 27.25 19.24
CA GLY A 44 32.05 26.76 18.11
C GLY A 44 33.42 26.20 18.49
N SER A 45 33.82 25.10 17.90
CA SER A 45 35.20 24.67 17.74
C SER A 45 35.55 24.54 16.25
N LYS A 46 36.71 25.07 15.85
CA LYS A 46 37.18 25.14 14.45
C LYS A 46 37.76 23.79 14.04
N ALA A 47 37.11 23.08 13.09
CA ALA A 47 37.64 21.88 12.46
C ALA A 47 38.30 22.21 11.10
N LYS A 48 39.33 21.42 10.72
CA LYS A 48 40.07 21.55 9.46
C LYS A 48 39.20 21.20 8.26
N LYS A 49 39.34 21.92 7.13
CA LYS A 49 38.75 21.58 5.83
C LYS A 49 39.06 20.10 5.49
N ALA A 50 38.09 19.24 5.54
CA ALA A 50 38.19 17.90 5.04
C ALA A 50 37.84 17.86 3.57
N ASP A 51 38.58 17.09 2.78
CA ASP A 51 38.20 16.77 1.39
C ASP A 51 36.90 15.96 1.40
N ILE A 52 35.80 16.57 1.00
CA ILE A 52 34.50 15.95 0.98
C ILE A 52 34.36 15.07 -0.27
N LYS A 53 34.25 13.76 -0.05
CA LYS A 53 33.99 12.79 -1.11
C LYS A 53 32.49 12.51 -1.18
N ILE A 54 31.92 12.73 -2.37
CA ILE A 54 30.49 12.49 -2.64
C ILE A 54 30.36 11.24 -3.49
N ARG A 55 29.65 10.24 -2.98
CA ARG A 55 29.19 9.11 -3.74
C ARG A 55 27.76 9.37 -4.20
N LYS A 56 27.58 9.72 -5.47
CA LYS A 56 26.24 9.96 -6.04
C LYS A 56 25.46 8.63 -6.12
N SER A 57 24.22 8.63 -5.67
CA SER A 57 23.29 7.55 -6.01
C SER A 57 22.81 7.76 -7.45
N GLU A 58 22.91 6.75 -8.28
CA GLU A 58 22.40 6.80 -9.66
C GLU A 58 20.87 6.93 -9.61
N THR A 59 20.36 7.96 -10.27
CA THR A 59 18.91 8.14 -10.44
C THR A 59 18.51 7.33 -11.65
N GLU A 60 17.84 6.21 -11.47
CA GLU A 60 17.25 5.48 -12.57
C GLU A 60 16.19 6.35 -13.24
N THR A 61 16.41 6.72 -14.49
CA THR A 61 15.35 7.30 -15.32
C THR A 61 14.45 6.17 -15.75
N ILE A 62 13.21 6.15 -15.25
CA ILE A 62 12.27 5.10 -15.54
C ILE A 62 11.53 5.42 -16.83
N ASN A 63 11.79 4.59 -17.85
CA ASN A 63 11.01 4.61 -19.08
C ASN A 63 9.78 3.71 -18.89
N TYR A 64 8.62 4.17 -19.34
CA TYR A 64 7.39 3.42 -19.30
C TYR A 64 7.01 2.90 -20.68
N THR A 65 6.46 1.70 -20.72
CA THR A 65 5.80 1.12 -21.89
C THR A 65 4.33 0.84 -21.54
N GLU A 66 3.48 0.82 -22.57
CA GLU A 66 2.08 0.43 -22.39
C GLU A 66 1.96 -1.09 -22.48
N PHE A 67 1.43 -1.71 -21.45
CA PHE A 67 0.98 -3.09 -21.46
C PHE A 67 -0.49 -3.15 -21.85
N ASN A 68 -0.85 -4.09 -22.73
CA ASN A 68 -2.24 -4.34 -23.13
C ASN A 68 -2.41 -5.82 -23.49
N ASN A 69 -3.26 -6.53 -22.78
CA ASN A 69 -3.59 -7.94 -23.06
C ASN A 69 -5.02 -8.13 -23.62
N GLY A 70 -5.69 -7.03 -23.98
CA GLY A 70 -7.07 -7.05 -24.46
C GLY A 70 -8.11 -6.96 -23.35
N LEU A 71 -7.76 -7.29 -22.09
CA LEU A 71 -8.66 -7.19 -20.93
C LEU A 71 -8.40 -5.93 -20.11
N PHE A 72 -7.16 -5.48 -20.04
CA PHE A 72 -6.77 -4.21 -19.41
C PHE A 72 -5.54 -3.61 -20.07
N LYS A 73 -5.34 -2.33 -19.82
CA LYS A 73 -4.15 -1.56 -20.21
C LYS A 73 -3.54 -0.93 -18.97
N MET A 74 -2.24 -0.77 -18.96
CA MET A 74 -1.55 0.00 -17.93
C MET A 74 -0.15 0.40 -18.38
N LYS A 75 0.41 1.43 -17.74
CA LYS A 75 1.82 1.83 -17.92
C LYS A 75 2.68 1.03 -16.96
N ILE A 76 3.71 0.39 -17.48
CA ILE A 76 4.68 -0.36 -16.68
C ILE A 76 6.09 0.11 -17.01
N PRO A 77 7.06 0.06 -16.08
CA PRO A 77 8.45 0.31 -16.40
C PRO A 77 8.95 -0.68 -17.47
N GLU A 78 9.83 -0.21 -18.35
CA GLU A 78 10.43 -1.07 -19.38
C GLU A 78 11.16 -2.25 -18.72
N GLY A 79 10.91 -3.46 -19.22
CA GLY A 79 11.50 -4.70 -18.69
C GLY A 79 10.73 -5.34 -17.54
N TRP A 80 9.72 -4.67 -16.97
CA TRP A 80 8.87 -5.29 -15.97
C TRP A 80 7.92 -6.33 -16.56
N LYS A 81 7.46 -7.24 -15.71
CA LYS A 81 6.53 -8.31 -16.09
C LYS A 81 5.15 -8.08 -15.52
N VAL A 82 4.17 -8.62 -16.24
CA VAL A 82 2.77 -8.67 -15.82
C VAL A 82 2.34 -10.12 -15.84
N ASP A 83 2.01 -10.65 -14.67
CA ASP A 83 1.39 -11.96 -14.51
C ASP A 83 -0.09 -11.76 -14.16
N VAL A 84 -0.94 -12.62 -14.68
CA VAL A 84 -2.38 -12.60 -14.44
C VAL A 84 -2.87 -13.98 -14.05
N LEU A 85 -3.91 -14.03 -13.21
CA LEU A 85 -4.58 -15.28 -12.78
C LEU A 85 -6.08 -15.05 -12.70
N GLY A 86 -6.85 -16.10 -12.95
CA GLY A 86 -8.31 -16.09 -12.82
C GLY A 86 -9.00 -15.40 -13.99
N ASP A 87 -10.29 -15.19 -13.80
CA ASP A 87 -11.15 -14.55 -14.77
C ASP A 87 -12.09 -13.56 -14.08
N TYR A 88 -12.34 -12.47 -14.75
CA TYR A 88 -13.25 -11.40 -14.40
C TYR A 88 -13.36 -11.10 -12.88
N ILE A 89 -14.27 -11.76 -12.14
CA ILE A 89 -14.53 -11.47 -10.73
C ILE A 89 -13.33 -11.83 -9.85
N HIS A 90 -12.63 -12.94 -10.16
CA HIS A 90 -11.49 -13.43 -9.40
C HIS A 90 -10.17 -13.05 -10.07
N TYR A 91 -10.18 -11.97 -10.88
CA TYR A 91 -9.01 -11.57 -11.64
C TYR A 91 -7.92 -11.02 -10.72
N THR A 92 -6.72 -11.52 -10.94
CA THR A 92 -5.53 -11.10 -10.19
C THR A 92 -4.48 -10.59 -11.17
N ILE A 93 -3.89 -9.45 -10.86
CA ILE A 93 -2.83 -8.80 -11.62
C ILE A 93 -1.63 -8.62 -10.70
N LYS A 94 -0.44 -9.04 -11.16
CA LYS A 94 0.83 -8.75 -10.51
C LYS A 94 1.78 -8.13 -11.52
N VAL A 95 2.24 -6.91 -11.25
CA VAL A 95 3.23 -6.19 -12.06
C VAL A 95 4.48 -6.02 -11.22
N TYR A 96 5.62 -6.47 -11.71
CA TYR A 96 6.83 -6.50 -10.89
C TYR A 96 8.12 -6.42 -11.73
N ASP A 97 9.19 -5.98 -11.07
CA ASP A 97 10.55 -6.07 -11.60
C ASP A 97 11.03 -7.53 -11.50
N PRO A 98 11.29 -8.24 -12.60
CA PRO A 98 11.71 -9.66 -12.56
C PRO A 98 13.08 -9.88 -11.92
N GLN A 99 13.91 -8.84 -11.80
CA GLN A 99 15.21 -8.91 -11.12
C GLN A 99 15.11 -8.52 -9.65
N ARG A 100 14.09 -7.75 -9.28
CA ARG A 100 13.85 -7.21 -7.93
C ARG A 100 12.35 -7.34 -7.58
N PRO A 101 11.82 -8.54 -7.39
CA PRO A 101 10.37 -8.79 -7.33
C PRO A 101 9.64 -8.12 -6.15
N THR A 102 10.38 -7.58 -5.18
CA THR A 102 9.81 -6.76 -4.11
C THR A 102 9.23 -5.44 -4.62
N TYR A 103 9.75 -4.91 -5.76
CA TYR A 103 9.13 -3.77 -6.45
C TYR A 103 7.97 -4.28 -7.27
N GLN A 104 6.76 -4.10 -6.74
CA GLN A 104 5.57 -4.63 -7.38
C GLN A 104 4.31 -3.83 -7.08
N PHE A 105 3.37 -3.94 -8.00
CA PHE A 105 1.97 -3.66 -7.84
C PHE A 105 1.20 -4.98 -7.90
N PHE A 106 0.23 -5.13 -6.99
CA PHE A 106 -0.65 -6.29 -6.93
C PHE A 106 -2.10 -5.83 -6.80
N LEU A 107 -2.97 -6.49 -7.53
CA LEU A 107 -4.43 -6.35 -7.43
C LEU A 107 -5.06 -7.73 -7.49
N ASN A 108 -5.93 -8.04 -6.53
CA ASN A 108 -6.86 -9.16 -6.61
C ASN A 108 -8.28 -8.63 -6.38
N LEU A 109 -9.17 -8.83 -7.35
CA LEU A 109 -10.51 -8.25 -7.30
C LEU A 109 -11.39 -8.92 -6.28
N LYS A 110 -11.30 -10.25 -6.14
CA LYS A 110 -12.07 -11.00 -5.15
C LYS A 110 -11.38 -12.31 -4.80
N THR A 111 -11.28 -12.56 -3.53
CA THR A 111 -11.10 -13.91 -2.97
C THR A 111 -12.22 -14.21 -2.00
N GLU A 112 -12.57 -15.48 -1.84
CA GLU A 112 -13.68 -15.88 -0.99
C GLU A 112 -13.45 -17.24 -0.31
N GLY A 113 -14.34 -17.57 0.62
CA GLY A 113 -14.32 -18.84 1.30
C GLY A 113 -13.54 -18.86 2.59
N TYR A 114 -13.15 -17.70 3.14
CA TYR A 114 -12.45 -17.64 4.41
C TYR A 114 -13.38 -18.02 5.56
N ASN A 115 -12.93 -18.95 6.39
CA ASN A 115 -13.67 -19.32 7.59
C ASN A 115 -13.62 -18.18 8.63
N LYS A 116 -14.74 -17.92 9.31
CA LYS A 116 -14.82 -16.88 10.35
C LYS A 116 -14.16 -17.27 11.67
N SER A 117 -13.94 -18.59 11.88
CA SER A 117 -13.34 -19.10 13.11
C SER A 117 -12.72 -20.47 12.90
N GLU A 118 -11.85 -20.89 13.81
CA GLU A 118 -11.30 -22.24 13.85
C GLU A 118 -12.37 -23.31 14.02
N ALA A 119 -13.44 -23.01 14.79
CA ALA A 119 -14.58 -23.89 14.95
C ALA A 119 -15.32 -24.11 13.60
N ALA A 120 -15.52 -23.03 12.81
CA ALA A 120 -16.10 -23.14 11.47
C ALA A 120 -15.23 -24.00 10.55
N LYS A 121 -13.92 -23.76 10.52
CA LYS A 121 -12.96 -24.56 9.74
C LYS A 121 -12.94 -26.04 10.16
N ALA A 122 -12.97 -26.32 11.46
CA ALA A 122 -13.04 -27.68 11.99
C ALA A 122 -14.34 -28.37 11.59
N PHE A 123 -15.46 -27.66 11.61
CA PHE A 123 -16.76 -28.16 11.14
C PHE A 123 -16.68 -28.51 9.64
N GLN A 124 -16.15 -27.60 8.81
CA GLN A 124 -15.98 -27.83 7.38
C GLN A 124 -15.10 -29.07 7.10
N LYS A 125 -13.96 -29.20 7.79
CA LYS A 125 -13.07 -30.36 7.67
C LYS A 125 -13.75 -31.68 8.06
N ARG A 126 -14.61 -31.63 9.08
CA ARG A 126 -15.28 -32.81 9.57
C ARG A 126 -16.40 -33.29 8.65
N TYR A 127 -17.23 -32.39 8.16
CA TYR A 127 -18.45 -32.72 7.44
C TYR A 127 -18.34 -32.57 5.93
N TYR A 128 -17.39 -31.74 5.46
CA TYR A 128 -17.18 -31.43 4.04
C TYR A 128 -15.67 -31.38 3.70
N PRO A 129 -14.91 -32.47 3.93
CA PRO A 129 -13.45 -32.47 3.84
C PRO A 129 -12.91 -32.10 2.46
N ASP A 130 -13.68 -32.40 1.41
CA ASP A 130 -13.31 -32.11 0.02
C ASP A 130 -13.69 -30.69 -0.44
N SER A 131 -14.45 -29.95 0.37
CA SER A 131 -14.84 -28.59 0.03
C SER A 131 -13.64 -27.64 0.06
N MET A 132 -13.72 -26.57 -0.74
CA MET A 132 -12.74 -25.49 -0.66
C MET A 132 -12.66 -24.87 0.75
N PHE A 133 -13.79 -24.74 1.45
CA PHE A 133 -13.86 -24.16 2.78
C PHE A 133 -13.08 -24.94 3.84
N ALA A 134 -12.95 -26.27 3.68
CA ALA A 134 -12.11 -27.08 4.57
C ALA A 134 -10.62 -26.76 4.44
N LYS A 135 -10.21 -26.20 3.30
CA LYS A 135 -8.81 -25.91 2.96
C LYS A 135 -8.45 -24.44 3.16
N THR A 136 -9.43 -23.52 3.07
CA THR A 136 -9.19 -22.07 3.18
C THR A 136 -8.77 -21.65 4.58
N ALA A 137 -8.14 -20.46 4.66
CA ALA A 137 -7.69 -19.86 5.89
C ALA A 137 -8.85 -19.46 6.83
N VAL A 138 -8.51 -19.22 8.08
CA VAL A 138 -9.39 -18.56 9.05
C VAL A 138 -9.04 -17.07 9.08
N LEU A 139 -10.01 -16.24 8.73
CA LEU A 139 -9.95 -14.79 8.82
C LEU A 139 -10.79 -14.34 10.03
N ALA A 140 -10.26 -14.57 11.22
CA ALA A 140 -10.95 -14.23 12.46
C ALA A 140 -11.01 -12.72 12.70
N ASP A 141 -9.95 -12.00 12.35
CA ASP A 141 -9.89 -10.55 12.35
C ASP A 141 -10.37 -10.04 10.98
N LYS A 142 -11.62 -9.53 10.96
CA LYS A 142 -12.35 -9.11 9.76
C LYS A 142 -11.94 -7.71 9.28
N THR A 143 -10.64 -7.42 9.35
CA THR A 143 -10.06 -6.14 8.96
C THR A 143 -9.08 -6.29 7.81
N THR A 144 -8.70 -5.17 7.19
CA THR A 144 -7.62 -5.14 6.19
C THR A 144 -6.33 -5.72 6.76
N GLU A 145 -5.96 -5.37 7.99
CA GLU A 145 -4.78 -5.91 8.67
C GLU A 145 -4.88 -7.42 8.88
N GLY A 146 -6.04 -7.90 9.38
CA GLY A 146 -6.29 -9.32 9.59
C GLY A 146 -6.14 -10.14 8.31
N PHE A 147 -6.63 -9.62 7.18
CA PHE A 147 -6.46 -10.26 5.89
C PHE A 147 -4.99 -10.34 5.46
N TYR A 148 -4.22 -9.25 5.55
CA TYR A 148 -2.83 -9.28 5.12
C TYR A 148 -1.93 -10.13 6.04
N LYS A 149 -2.29 -10.32 7.30
CA LYS A 149 -1.60 -11.26 8.20
C LYS A 149 -1.72 -12.72 7.78
N ILE A 150 -2.82 -13.08 7.11
CA ILE A 150 -3.04 -14.44 6.58
C ILE A 150 -2.80 -14.55 5.06
N PHE A 151 -2.34 -13.48 4.41
CA PHE A 151 -2.19 -13.40 2.95
C PHE A 151 -1.36 -14.54 2.37
N ASN A 152 -0.31 -14.97 3.09
CA ASN A 152 0.55 -16.07 2.63
C ASN A 152 -0.17 -17.41 2.50
N GLU A 153 -1.34 -17.59 3.13
CA GLU A 153 -2.15 -18.81 2.99
C GLU A 153 -2.86 -18.90 1.64
N LEU A 154 -2.89 -17.81 0.85
CA LEU A 154 -3.44 -17.80 -0.51
C LEU A 154 -2.58 -18.58 -1.50
N GLY A 155 -1.26 -18.46 -1.39
CA GLY A 155 -0.33 -19.09 -2.33
C GLY A 155 -0.54 -20.59 -2.47
N PRO A 156 -0.52 -21.39 -1.40
CA PRO A 156 -0.69 -22.84 -1.45
C PRO A 156 -1.98 -23.33 -2.14
N LEU A 157 -3.02 -22.48 -2.14
CA LEU A 157 -4.32 -22.82 -2.73
C LEU A 157 -4.46 -22.35 -4.17
N ASN A 158 -3.74 -21.29 -4.56
CA ASN A 158 -4.01 -20.59 -5.81
C ASN A 158 -2.77 -20.47 -6.73
N ASN A 159 -1.56 -20.79 -6.26
CA ASN A 159 -0.37 -20.77 -7.11
C ASN A 159 -0.50 -21.76 -8.27
N THR A 160 -0.06 -21.32 -9.43
CA THR A 160 0.01 -22.12 -10.66
C THR A 160 1.42 -22.09 -11.22
N ALA A 161 1.69 -22.84 -12.28
CA ALA A 161 2.98 -22.76 -12.98
C ALA A 161 3.25 -21.36 -13.59
N ALA A 162 2.17 -20.60 -13.88
CA ALA A 162 2.26 -19.29 -14.52
C ALA A 162 2.08 -18.12 -13.55
N PHE A 163 1.65 -18.35 -12.31
CA PHE A 163 1.38 -17.30 -11.34
C PHE A 163 1.74 -17.74 -9.93
N THR A 164 2.52 -16.91 -9.25
CA THR A 164 2.85 -17.10 -7.84
C THR A 164 2.45 -15.86 -7.04
N PHE A 165 1.67 -16.09 -5.99
CA PHE A 165 1.30 -15.02 -5.05
C PHE A 165 2.53 -14.47 -4.35
N PRO A 166 2.59 -13.15 -4.13
CA PRO A 166 3.64 -12.53 -3.33
C PRO A 166 3.66 -13.07 -1.90
N THR A 167 4.83 -13.00 -1.26
CA THR A 167 5.02 -13.37 0.14
C THR A 167 5.08 -12.12 1.01
N LEU A 168 4.27 -12.08 2.07
CA LEU A 168 4.18 -11.00 3.05
C LEU A 168 4.40 -11.56 4.47
N THR A 169 5.61 -12.03 4.76
CA THR A 169 5.92 -12.61 6.08
C THR A 169 6.13 -11.51 7.12
N ASP A 170 5.78 -11.75 8.37
CA ASP A 170 5.90 -10.79 9.49
C ASP A 170 5.19 -9.45 9.22
N PHE A 171 4.03 -9.50 8.56
CA PHE A 171 3.25 -8.32 8.23
C PHE A 171 2.92 -7.50 9.48
N THR A 172 3.37 -6.25 9.50
CA THR A 172 3.23 -5.35 10.65
C THR A 172 2.79 -3.98 10.17
N VAL A 173 1.63 -3.52 10.65
CA VAL A 173 1.12 -2.18 10.35
C VAL A 173 1.98 -1.14 11.06
N VAL A 174 2.50 -0.20 10.29
CA VAL A 174 3.25 0.97 10.78
C VAL A 174 2.27 2.12 11.01
N GLU A 175 1.30 2.29 10.11
CA GLU A 175 0.33 3.37 10.17
C GLU A 175 -0.98 2.97 9.50
N ASN A 176 -2.11 3.38 10.10
CA ASN A 176 -3.41 3.37 9.47
C ASN A 176 -3.69 4.79 8.92
N LEU A 177 -3.78 4.92 7.61
CA LEU A 177 -3.95 6.19 6.89
C LEU A 177 -5.42 6.60 6.78
N GLY A 178 -6.33 5.77 7.28
CA GLY A 178 -7.76 6.01 7.30
C GLY A 178 -8.54 5.04 6.42
N GLU A 179 -9.85 5.26 6.35
CA GLU A 179 -10.76 4.41 5.60
C GLU A 179 -10.59 4.61 4.09
N SER A 180 -10.55 3.50 3.36
CA SER A 180 -10.52 3.51 1.90
C SER A 180 -11.90 3.83 1.31
N PRO A 181 -11.98 4.56 0.19
CA PRO A 181 -13.24 4.81 -0.53
C PRO A 181 -13.97 3.54 -0.98
N ILE A 182 -13.28 2.41 -1.06
CA ILE A 182 -13.84 1.10 -1.44
C ILE A 182 -14.22 0.25 -0.23
N GLY A 183 -14.05 0.79 0.97
CA GLY A 183 -14.17 0.06 2.22
C GLY A 183 -12.83 -0.53 2.69
N GLY A 184 -12.78 -0.87 3.98
CA GLY A 184 -11.54 -1.26 4.64
C GLY A 184 -10.61 -0.08 4.88
N ASP A 185 -9.43 -0.39 5.39
CA ASP A 185 -8.42 0.61 5.74
C ASP A 185 -7.32 0.70 4.68
N ILE A 186 -6.71 1.88 4.61
CA ILE A 186 -5.45 2.10 3.89
C ILE A 186 -4.33 1.95 4.91
N LEU A 187 -3.51 0.93 4.75
CA LEU A 187 -2.44 0.62 5.69
C LEU A 187 -1.07 0.85 5.06
N ARG A 188 -0.20 1.54 5.78
CA ARG A 188 1.23 1.47 5.58
C ARG A 188 1.78 0.35 6.46
N ALA A 189 2.49 -0.61 5.87
CA ALA A 189 2.97 -1.76 6.60
C ALA A 189 4.35 -2.20 6.14
N THR A 190 5.09 -2.83 7.06
CA THR A 190 6.35 -3.51 6.78
C THR A 190 6.13 -5.02 6.80
N PHE A 191 6.97 -5.73 6.07
CA PHE A 191 6.95 -7.19 5.99
C PHE A 191 8.30 -7.72 5.52
N LYS A 192 8.46 -9.04 5.52
CA LYS A 192 9.58 -9.71 4.86
C LYS A 192 9.12 -10.32 3.53
N ASP A 193 9.87 -10.04 2.48
CA ASP A 193 9.63 -10.60 1.16
C ASP A 193 9.98 -12.10 1.08
N GLU A 194 9.84 -12.69 -0.10
CA GLU A 194 10.15 -14.10 -0.38
C GLU A 194 11.60 -14.50 -0.08
N ASN A 195 12.52 -13.53 -0.03
CA ASN A 195 13.92 -13.71 0.30
C ASN A 195 14.24 -13.38 1.77
N GLY A 196 13.21 -13.08 2.58
CA GLY A 196 13.35 -12.69 3.99
C GLY A 196 13.91 -11.27 4.19
N LYS A 197 13.92 -10.42 3.14
CA LYS A 197 14.38 -9.04 3.22
C LYS A 197 13.25 -8.12 3.68
N ASP A 198 13.61 -7.09 4.42
CA ASP A 198 12.67 -6.09 4.90
C ASP A 198 12.13 -5.28 3.71
N ALA A 199 10.82 -5.21 3.64
CA ALA A 199 10.06 -4.50 2.64
C ALA A 199 8.98 -3.63 3.30
N GLU A 200 8.48 -2.69 2.55
CA GLU A 200 7.44 -1.76 2.96
C GLU A 200 6.46 -1.53 1.81
N GLY A 201 5.22 -1.18 2.15
CA GLY A 201 4.22 -0.91 1.14
C GLY A 201 2.96 -0.28 1.69
N LEU A 202 2.05 -0.02 0.74
CA LEU A 202 0.68 0.40 0.98
C LEU A 202 -0.26 -0.72 0.63
N PHE A 203 -1.24 -0.93 1.50
CA PHE A 203 -2.13 -2.06 1.46
C PHE A 203 -3.58 -1.61 1.65
N ILE A 204 -4.48 -2.11 0.81
CA ILE A 204 -5.92 -1.90 0.89
C ILE A 204 -6.60 -3.23 0.65
N ALA A 205 -7.65 -3.54 1.42
CA ALA A 205 -8.54 -4.66 1.15
C ALA A 205 -9.87 -4.45 1.87
N TYR A 206 -10.96 -4.83 1.25
CA TYR A 206 -12.27 -4.79 1.88
C TYR A 206 -12.72 -6.20 2.27
N VAL A 207 -12.84 -6.45 3.57
CA VAL A 207 -13.35 -7.71 4.11
C VAL A 207 -14.86 -7.62 4.25
N TYR A 208 -15.57 -8.40 3.46
CA TYR A 208 -17.03 -8.44 3.45
C TYR A 208 -17.56 -9.63 4.25
N ASP A 209 -18.40 -9.35 5.25
CA ASP A 209 -19.13 -10.35 6.00
C ASP A 209 -20.62 -10.31 5.59
N PRO A 210 -21.12 -11.32 4.87
CA PRO A 210 -22.53 -11.37 4.44
C PRO A 210 -23.52 -11.67 5.58
N GLY A 211 -23.04 -11.78 6.81
CA GLY A 211 -23.82 -12.15 7.96
C GLY A 211 -23.65 -13.62 8.38
N PRO A 212 -24.31 -14.04 9.44
CA PRO A 212 -24.13 -15.38 9.98
C PRO A 212 -25.00 -16.42 9.28
N TYR A 213 -24.47 -17.65 9.23
CA TYR A 213 -25.24 -18.87 8.99
C TYR A 213 -24.89 -19.91 10.05
N TYR A 214 -25.79 -20.04 11.05
CA TYR A 214 -25.59 -20.90 12.21
C TYR A 214 -26.01 -22.34 11.96
N VAL A 215 -25.16 -23.27 12.37
CA VAL A 215 -25.47 -24.68 12.49
C VAL A 215 -25.25 -25.15 13.92
N TYR A 216 -25.97 -26.18 14.35
CA TYR A 216 -25.73 -26.79 15.65
C TYR A 216 -24.49 -27.71 15.55
N GLU A 217 -23.45 -27.37 16.31
CA GLU A 217 -22.32 -28.31 16.50
C GLU A 217 -22.76 -29.51 17.35
N ASN A 218 -23.59 -29.22 18.37
CA ASN A 218 -24.15 -30.23 19.26
C ASN A 218 -25.58 -29.81 19.66
N ILE A 219 -26.55 -30.59 19.22
CA ILE A 219 -27.97 -30.33 19.49
C ILE A 219 -28.29 -30.39 20.99
N VAL A 220 -27.59 -31.25 21.76
CA VAL A 220 -27.84 -31.44 23.18
C VAL A 220 -27.35 -30.25 24.00
N SER A 221 -26.18 -29.69 23.64
CA SER A 221 -25.64 -28.51 24.35
C SER A 221 -26.19 -27.17 23.83
N GLY A 222 -26.84 -27.18 22.67
CA GLY A 222 -27.31 -25.97 21.99
C GLY A 222 -26.21 -25.11 21.38
N ASN A 223 -24.97 -25.60 21.35
CA ASN A 223 -23.85 -24.86 20.75
C ASN A 223 -24.07 -24.68 19.26
N GLN A 224 -23.96 -23.42 18.81
CA GLN A 224 -24.06 -23.05 17.40
C GLN A 224 -22.71 -22.52 16.88
N ILE A 225 -22.41 -22.83 15.63
CA ILE A 225 -21.25 -22.33 14.91
C ILE A 225 -21.74 -21.56 13.70
N ASP A 226 -21.19 -20.34 13.48
CA ASP A 226 -21.36 -19.63 12.22
C ASP A 226 -20.43 -20.22 11.18
N ILE A 227 -20.97 -20.99 10.24
CA ILE A 227 -20.23 -21.64 9.17
C ILE A 227 -20.23 -20.85 7.85
N TYR A 228 -20.84 -19.64 7.83
CA TYR A 228 -20.77 -18.81 6.65
C TYR A 228 -19.34 -18.31 6.45
N TYR A 229 -19.01 -17.94 5.22
CA TYR A 229 -17.66 -17.51 4.87
C TYR A 229 -17.56 -15.99 4.67
N LEU A 230 -16.34 -15.50 4.74
CA LEU A 230 -15.99 -14.13 4.37
C LEU A 230 -15.46 -14.08 2.94
N SER A 231 -15.68 -12.94 2.29
CA SER A 231 -15.04 -12.56 1.04
C SER A 231 -14.15 -11.37 1.23
N VAL A 232 -13.09 -11.28 0.46
CA VAL A 232 -12.21 -10.10 0.41
C VAL A 232 -12.25 -9.55 -1.00
N TYR A 233 -12.54 -8.27 -1.10
CA TYR A 233 -12.60 -7.52 -2.34
C TYR A 233 -11.44 -6.54 -2.41
N ASP A 234 -11.00 -6.28 -3.64
CA ASP A 234 -10.05 -5.23 -3.98
C ASP A 234 -8.79 -5.24 -3.08
N ALA A 235 -8.18 -6.44 -2.95
CA ALA A 235 -6.90 -6.54 -2.29
C ALA A 235 -5.83 -5.92 -3.20
N ILE A 236 -5.41 -4.70 -2.85
CA ILE A 236 -4.46 -3.90 -3.62
C ILE A 236 -3.25 -3.59 -2.76
N PHE A 237 -2.07 -3.72 -3.32
CA PHE A 237 -0.88 -3.17 -2.69
C PHE A 237 0.20 -2.76 -3.70
N ILE A 238 1.04 -1.83 -3.25
CA ILE A 238 2.29 -1.45 -3.87
C ILE A 238 3.41 -1.65 -2.86
N THR A 239 4.53 -2.25 -3.28
CA THR A 239 5.65 -2.54 -2.38
C THR A 239 6.99 -2.27 -3.02
N ALA A 240 7.98 -2.02 -2.16
CA ALA A 240 9.41 -1.96 -2.50
C ALA A 240 10.24 -2.37 -1.27
N PRO A 241 11.56 -2.58 -1.38
CA PRO A 241 12.44 -2.69 -0.23
C PRO A 241 12.26 -1.49 0.71
N LYS A 242 12.28 -1.74 2.03
CA LYS A 242 11.94 -0.75 3.05
C LYS A 242 12.66 0.59 2.89
N ASP A 243 13.96 0.55 2.63
CA ASP A 243 14.77 1.78 2.50
C ASP A 243 14.59 2.50 1.15
N GLU A 244 13.89 1.89 0.21
CA GLU A 244 13.70 2.39 -1.16
C GLU A 244 12.25 2.74 -1.50
N PHE A 245 11.29 2.33 -0.66
CA PHE A 245 9.86 2.51 -0.93
C PHE A 245 9.51 3.97 -1.25
N VAL A 246 10.04 4.93 -0.47
CA VAL A 246 9.81 6.37 -0.68
C VAL A 246 10.28 6.84 -2.07
N ASN A 247 11.38 6.27 -2.57
CA ASN A 247 11.92 6.65 -3.89
C ASN A 247 11.11 6.04 -5.05
N TRP A 248 10.44 4.92 -4.81
CA TRP A 248 9.70 4.16 -5.81
C TRP A 248 8.20 4.37 -5.76
N GLU A 249 7.71 4.97 -4.70
CA GLU A 249 6.28 5.22 -4.50
C GLU A 249 5.64 5.90 -5.71
N GLY A 250 6.23 6.99 -6.22
CA GLY A 250 5.71 7.70 -7.38
C GLY A 250 5.63 6.83 -8.65
N THR A 251 6.60 5.93 -8.85
CA THR A 251 6.58 4.95 -9.95
C THR A 251 5.48 3.93 -9.77
N LEU A 252 5.39 3.35 -8.58
CA LEU A 252 4.39 2.33 -8.25
C LEU A 252 2.97 2.90 -8.33
N ASN A 253 2.79 4.15 -7.93
CA ASN A 253 1.53 4.88 -8.07
C ASN A 253 1.18 5.17 -9.53
N THR A 254 2.17 5.49 -10.37
CA THR A 254 1.96 5.64 -11.81
C THR A 254 1.47 4.32 -12.43
N ILE A 255 2.04 3.18 -12.01
CA ILE A 255 1.59 1.85 -12.44
C ILE A 255 0.13 1.64 -12.02
N ALA A 256 -0.18 1.77 -10.73
CA ALA A 256 -1.52 1.56 -10.18
C ALA A 256 -2.57 2.49 -10.82
N GLY A 257 -2.28 3.79 -10.90
CA GLY A 257 -3.20 4.79 -11.42
C GLY A 257 -3.41 4.75 -12.95
N SER A 258 -2.55 4.02 -13.68
CA SER A 258 -2.68 3.85 -15.12
C SER A 258 -3.52 2.64 -15.54
N LEU A 259 -3.96 1.81 -14.58
CA LEU A 259 -4.77 0.63 -14.85
C LEU A 259 -6.13 1.02 -15.44
N GLU A 260 -6.44 0.49 -16.60
CA GLU A 260 -7.71 0.68 -17.29
C GLU A 260 -8.25 -0.66 -17.81
N PHE A 261 -9.38 -1.09 -17.28
CA PHE A 261 -10.09 -2.26 -17.80
C PHE A 261 -10.80 -1.94 -19.10
N THR A 262 -10.72 -2.85 -20.08
CA THR A 262 -11.36 -2.68 -21.38
C THR A 262 -12.86 -3.04 -21.35
N ASP A 263 -13.59 -2.64 -22.39
CA ASP A 263 -14.99 -3.06 -22.56
C ASP A 263 -15.12 -4.59 -22.66
N ALA A 264 -14.13 -5.29 -23.20
CA ALA A 264 -14.11 -6.75 -23.26
C ALA A 264 -14.09 -7.38 -21.85
N PHE A 265 -13.26 -6.84 -20.95
CA PHE A 265 -13.25 -7.25 -19.55
C PHE A 265 -14.60 -6.93 -18.89
N MET A 266 -15.10 -5.72 -19.06
CA MET A 266 -16.35 -5.26 -18.44
C MET A 266 -17.56 -6.09 -18.90
N ASN A 267 -17.62 -6.47 -20.19
CA ASN A 267 -18.67 -7.32 -20.72
C ASN A 267 -18.61 -8.75 -20.17
N GLY A 268 -17.42 -9.33 -20.08
CA GLY A 268 -17.21 -10.65 -19.48
C GLY A 268 -17.57 -10.68 -17.98
N PHE A 269 -17.15 -9.67 -17.27
CA PHE A 269 -17.48 -9.47 -15.86
C PHE A 269 -19.00 -9.32 -15.67
N ASN A 270 -19.68 -8.53 -16.53
CA ASN A 270 -21.13 -8.33 -16.54
C ASN A 270 -21.90 -9.64 -16.73
N SER A 271 -21.38 -10.53 -17.58
CA SER A 271 -22.03 -11.82 -17.85
C SER A 271 -21.96 -12.80 -16.66
N GLN A 272 -21.01 -12.59 -15.77
CA GLN A 272 -20.84 -13.43 -14.59
C GLN A 272 -21.58 -12.95 -13.35
N GLN A 273 -21.87 -11.65 -13.23
CA GLN A 273 -22.59 -11.11 -12.06
C GLN A 273 -23.36 -9.82 -12.30
N ASP A 274 -24.66 -9.87 -12.40
CA ASP A 274 -25.54 -8.71 -12.46
C ASP A 274 -25.59 -7.84 -11.18
N ALA A 275 -25.24 -8.38 -10.02
CA ALA A 275 -25.42 -7.72 -8.72
C ALA A 275 -24.15 -7.00 -8.18
N VAL A 276 -22.97 -7.53 -8.43
CA VAL A 276 -21.67 -6.97 -7.92
C VAL A 276 -21.18 -5.85 -8.81
N MET A 277 -21.67 -5.75 -10.00
CA MET A 277 -21.29 -4.81 -11.05
C MET A 277 -21.46 -3.34 -10.75
N LYS A 278 -22.43 -2.96 -9.92
CA LYS A 278 -22.61 -1.54 -9.56
C LYS A 278 -21.48 -0.99 -8.71
N GLU A 279 -20.84 -1.87 -7.94
CA GLU A 279 -19.67 -1.52 -7.16
C GLU A 279 -18.41 -1.47 -8.02
N PHE A 280 -18.29 -2.33 -9.02
CA PHE A 280 -17.06 -2.44 -9.83
C PHE A 280 -16.85 -1.28 -10.83
N GLN A 281 -17.89 -0.64 -11.33
CA GLN A 281 -17.75 0.63 -12.05
C GLN A 281 -17.12 1.72 -11.17
N ASN A 282 -17.17 1.52 -9.86
CA ASN A 282 -16.45 2.33 -8.93
C ASN A 282 -14.94 1.97 -8.86
N VAL A 283 -14.49 0.75 -9.12
CA VAL A 283 -13.06 0.40 -9.05
C VAL A 283 -12.21 1.22 -10.03
N ARG A 284 -12.70 1.46 -11.25
CA ARG A 284 -12.04 2.40 -12.19
C ARG A 284 -11.98 3.81 -11.62
N SER A 285 -13.10 4.29 -11.07
CA SER A 285 -13.18 5.57 -10.37
C SER A 285 -12.30 5.57 -9.11
N ILE A 286 -12.16 4.45 -8.46
CA ILE A 286 -11.44 4.25 -7.20
C ILE A 286 -9.94 4.14 -7.45
N CYS A 287 -9.47 3.37 -8.42
CA CYS A 287 -8.05 3.40 -8.80
C CYS A 287 -7.61 4.80 -9.22
N ASN A 288 -8.47 5.55 -9.91
CA ASN A 288 -8.22 6.95 -10.25
C ASN A 288 -8.35 7.88 -9.03
N GLN A 289 -9.28 7.63 -8.11
CA GLN A 289 -9.45 8.43 -6.88
C GLN A 289 -8.42 8.06 -5.81
N ILE A 290 -7.98 6.81 -5.74
CA ILE A 290 -6.81 6.38 -4.95
C ILE A 290 -5.57 7.09 -5.49
N SER A 291 -5.38 7.15 -6.80
CA SER A 291 -4.29 7.89 -7.43
C SER A 291 -4.33 9.39 -7.10
N ASP A 292 -5.50 10.04 -7.22
CA ASP A 292 -5.55 11.51 -7.14
C ASP A 292 -5.82 12.05 -5.73
N GLY A 293 -6.65 11.40 -4.93
CA GLY A 293 -7.13 11.94 -3.65
C GLY A 293 -6.38 11.40 -2.44
N ILE A 294 -6.04 10.12 -2.44
CA ILE A 294 -5.24 9.52 -1.38
C ILE A 294 -3.80 9.97 -1.52
N MET A 295 -3.30 10.11 -2.75
CA MET A 295 -1.95 10.55 -3.03
C MET A 295 -1.67 11.97 -2.53
N ASP A 296 -2.58 12.92 -2.74
CA ASP A 296 -2.42 14.29 -2.24
C ASP A 296 -2.51 14.38 -0.71
N SER A 297 -3.39 13.62 -0.09
CA SER A 297 -3.48 13.61 1.37
C SER A 297 -2.39 12.76 2.01
N TRP A 298 -1.93 11.74 1.30
CA TRP A 298 -0.85 10.86 1.72
C TRP A 298 0.51 11.52 1.56
N ALA A 299 0.77 12.19 0.44
CA ALA A 299 1.98 13.00 0.26
C ALA A 299 2.14 14.05 1.39
N LYS A 300 1.03 14.59 1.90
CA LYS A 300 1.06 15.57 2.99
C LYS A 300 1.21 14.97 4.39
N ARG A 301 0.68 13.76 4.65
CA ARG A 301 0.75 13.09 5.96
C ARG A 301 1.97 12.20 6.09
N SER A 302 2.29 11.46 5.04
CA SER A 302 3.49 10.62 4.94
C SER A 302 4.75 11.45 5.10
N ALA A 303 4.78 12.69 4.57
CA ALA A 303 5.90 13.60 4.74
C ALA A 303 6.34 13.75 6.20
N SER A 304 5.38 13.90 7.13
CA SER A 304 5.70 14.12 8.55
C SER A 304 6.18 12.84 9.24
N TYR A 305 5.57 11.67 8.94
CA TYR A 305 5.97 10.37 9.50
C TYR A 305 7.21 9.80 8.82
N ASP A 306 7.33 9.98 7.50
CA ASP A 306 8.53 9.62 6.76
C ASP A 306 9.72 10.43 7.21
N ILE A 307 9.55 11.72 7.47
CA ILE A 307 10.56 12.57 8.06
C ILE A 307 11.03 12.00 9.41
N MET A 308 10.10 11.65 10.29
CA MET A 308 10.44 11.14 11.62
C MET A 308 11.08 9.73 11.54
N SER A 309 10.54 8.85 10.70
CA SER A 309 11.09 7.52 10.46
C SER A 309 12.46 7.56 9.78
N GLN A 310 12.63 8.45 8.80
CA GLN A 310 13.92 8.64 8.12
C GLN A 310 14.96 9.26 9.05
N LYS A 311 14.59 10.24 9.87
CA LYS A 311 15.46 10.82 10.90
C LYS A 311 15.92 9.76 11.90
N GLN A 312 15.00 8.91 12.35
CA GLN A 312 15.31 7.83 13.29
C GLN A 312 16.18 6.75 12.63
N SER A 313 15.90 6.40 11.38
CA SER A 313 16.71 5.46 10.60
C SER A 313 18.09 6.02 10.34
N ASP A 314 18.19 7.26 9.84
CA ASP A 314 19.48 7.91 9.60
C ASP A 314 20.30 8.03 10.88
N ALA A 315 19.70 8.44 12.00
CA ALA A 315 20.37 8.51 13.30
C ALA A 315 20.86 7.13 13.80
N THR A 316 20.05 6.08 13.61
CA THR A 316 20.41 4.70 13.98
C THR A 316 21.58 4.17 13.14
N LEU A 317 21.63 4.56 11.87
CA LEU A 317 22.69 4.19 10.93
C LEU A 317 23.92 5.11 11.02
N GLY A 318 23.88 6.11 11.89
CA GLY A 318 24.98 7.06 12.09
C GLY A 318 25.09 8.14 11.04
N TYR A 319 23.96 8.49 10.40
CA TYR A 319 23.91 9.53 9.37
C TYR A 319 23.08 10.72 9.80
N GLU A 320 23.40 11.88 9.21
CA GLU A 320 22.55 13.05 9.11
C GLU A 320 22.40 13.47 7.65
N ARG A 321 21.38 14.24 7.31
CA ARG A 321 21.21 14.77 5.96
C ARG A 321 21.65 16.21 5.87
N VAL A 322 22.32 16.51 4.78
CA VAL A 322 22.76 17.88 4.44
C VAL A 322 22.36 18.20 3.01
N TYR A 323 22.06 19.46 2.76
CA TYR A 323 21.84 19.96 1.41
C TYR A 323 23.02 20.82 0.95
N ASP A 324 23.34 20.68 -0.33
CA ASP A 324 24.33 21.49 -1.02
C ASP A 324 23.69 22.82 -1.45
N THR A 325 24.14 23.93 -0.89
CA THR A 325 23.59 25.28 -1.19
C THR A 325 23.85 25.74 -2.61
N GLU A 326 24.78 25.12 -3.34
CA GLU A 326 25.12 25.48 -4.72
C GLU A 326 24.17 24.87 -5.75
N ASN A 327 23.73 23.62 -5.52
CA ASN A 327 22.91 22.87 -6.48
C ASN A 327 21.57 22.38 -5.92
N GLY A 328 21.37 22.48 -4.59
CA GLY A 328 20.15 22.04 -3.91
C GLY A 328 20.08 20.53 -3.65
N ASP A 329 21.10 19.77 -4.03
CA ASP A 329 21.12 18.31 -3.84
C ASP A 329 21.25 17.94 -2.36
N ILE A 330 20.59 16.85 -1.95
CA ILE A 330 20.65 16.33 -0.58
C ILE A 330 21.57 15.11 -0.53
N TYR A 331 22.43 15.08 0.49
CA TYR A 331 23.38 14.00 0.72
C TYR A 331 23.23 13.48 2.15
N LYS A 332 23.57 12.19 2.37
CA LYS A 332 23.76 11.63 3.70
C LYS A 332 25.21 11.88 4.11
N ALA A 333 25.42 12.48 5.26
CA ALA A 333 26.72 12.68 5.88
C ALA A 333 26.81 11.85 7.17
N TYR A 334 28.01 11.63 7.69
CA TYR A 334 28.17 11.01 9.01
C TYR A 334 27.56 11.90 10.10
N ASN A 335 27.04 11.29 11.15
CA ASN A 335 26.41 12.01 12.25
C ASN A 335 27.41 12.97 12.93
N GLY A 336 27.03 14.24 13.07
CA GLY A 336 27.90 15.31 13.55
C GLY A 336 28.71 16.02 12.46
N PHE A 337 28.49 15.69 11.19
CA PHE A 337 29.16 16.39 10.08
C PHE A 337 28.91 17.89 10.12
N THR A 338 27.66 18.32 10.36
CA THR A 338 27.30 19.75 10.39
C THR A 338 27.90 20.48 11.58
N ASP A 339 28.25 19.79 12.65
CA ASP A 339 28.97 20.34 13.80
C ASP A 339 30.46 20.49 13.52
N ASP A 340 31.04 19.59 12.73
CA ASP A 340 32.45 19.55 12.36
C ASP A 340 32.78 20.40 11.12
N TYR A 341 31.77 20.67 10.27
CA TYR A 341 31.95 21.37 9.00
C TYR A 341 31.93 22.90 9.18
N ASP A 342 33.06 23.55 8.86
CA ASP A 342 33.24 25.02 8.97
C ASP A 342 32.94 25.80 7.65
N GLY A 343 32.52 25.07 6.59
CA GLY A 343 32.20 25.66 5.31
C GLY A 343 30.75 26.18 5.20
N GLU A 344 30.46 26.95 4.14
CA GLU A 344 29.13 27.51 3.89
C GLU A 344 28.29 26.71 2.90
N ARG A 345 28.89 25.69 2.23
CA ARG A 345 28.24 24.97 1.13
C ARG A 345 27.22 23.94 1.61
N TYR A 346 27.56 23.16 2.62
CA TYR A 346 26.67 22.11 3.13
C TYR A 346 25.99 22.54 4.42
N LYS A 347 24.66 22.46 4.44
CA LYS A 347 23.85 22.84 5.61
C LYS A 347 22.89 21.72 5.99
N PRO A 348 22.51 21.61 7.29
CA PRO A 348 21.53 20.62 7.70
C PRO A 348 20.21 20.83 6.94
N VAL A 349 19.55 19.74 6.53
CA VAL A 349 18.24 19.79 5.90
C VAL A 349 17.17 20.20 6.92
N THR A 350 16.18 20.93 6.46
CA THR A 350 14.95 21.21 7.20
C THR A 350 13.95 20.08 6.99
N ASP A 351 12.91 20.01 7.82
CA ASP A 351 11.93 18.91 7.80
C ASP A 351 11.27 18.74 6.42
N ASP A 352 10.95 19.83 5.74
CA ASP A 352 10.38 19.85 4.39
C ASP A 352 11.32 19.27 3.31
N MET A 353 12.63 19.25 3.56
CA MET A 353 13.62 18.68 2.65
C MET A 353 13.79 17.17 2.81
N TYR A 354 13.34 16.58 3.92
CA TYR A 354 13.45 15.12 4.14
C TYR A 354 12.68 14.28 3.15
N THR A 355 11.67 14.86 2.51
CA THR A 355 10.88 14.21 1.44
C THR A 355 11.59 14.20 0.09
N GLN A 356 12.69 14.93 -0.03
CA GLN A 356 13.45 15.01 -1.27
C GLN A 356 14.44 13.84 -1.35
N LYS A 357 14.77 13.48 -2.59
CA LYS A 357 15.71 12.41 -2.89
C LYS A 357 17.11 12.71 -2.39
N THR A 358 17.76 11.72 -1.78
CA THR A 358 19.19 11.80 -1.49
C THR A 358 20.02 11.36 -2.69
N TYR A 359 21.06 12.14 -3.03
CA TYR A 359 21.89 11.92 -4.23
C TYR A 359 23.19 11.16 -3.96
N GLY A 360 23.50 10.88 -2.71
CA GLY A 360 24.68 10.13 -2.32
C GLY A 360 25.10 10.34 -0.88
N TYR A 361 26.35 10.01 -0.61
CA TYR A 361 26.95 10.06 0.72
C TYR A 361 28.17 10.99 0.73
N ILE A 362 28.33 11.74 1.82
CA ILE A 362 29.58 12.42 2.14
C ILE A 362 30.41 11.45 2.97
N GLU A 363 31.53 11.01 2.42
CA GLU A 363 32.45 10.12 3.11
C GLU A 363 33.29 10.91 4.14
N LYS A 364 33.61 10.25 5.26
CA LYS A 364 34.40 10.82 6.35
C LYS A 364 35.88 10.92 5.95
#